data_c321f496ade6ac95c6790257d30aaf43
#
_entry.id   c321f496ade6ac95c6790257d30aaf43
#
_cell.length_a   1.000
_cell.length_b   1.000
_cell.length_c   1.000
_cell.angle_alpha   90.00
_cell.angle_beta   90.00
_cell.angle_gamma   90.00
#
_symmetry.space_group_name_H-M   'P 1'
#
loop_
_entity.id
_entity.type
_entity.pdbx_description
1 polymer ?
#
loop_
_entity_poly.entity_id
_entity_poly.type
_entity_poly.pdbx_seq_one_letter_code
_entity_poly.pdbx_strand_id
1 'polypeptide(L)'
;MNHLFNKSLLTLCAFTLFISCKKEPVRTYTENEITAESKKVNAFFEKSFEEQVDLSPELQTRLGIKKDYDKLDNDSPEADAKKLALQKKELIWLTDSVNVEALSKEALLSYKLFKKKVENNIVDYKYRLYNYPVNQMFGAQSGKPAFLINMHRIDDISDANAYISRLNEFNKYFTQLIKNLEAREAAGIVPPKFVFNKVIEDSENILKGKPFDNADEKSTLLKDFSEKVSNLDIDTKTKSNLETLAKQALLTSVKPAYNSLISFIKKQKERANSDHGAWKFPDGKAFYNNALKRTTTTDLTANEIHEIGLSEVARIHKEMNIIRNKVGFKGTLQDFFQFMKTDKQFYYKADKQGKAAYLKKAVNLIDSMETRLDEIFITKPKASIIVKAVESFREKSAGKAFYNRPAADGSRPGIYYANLYDMESMPIYQMEALAYHEGIPGHHMQLAIQQELKEVPLFRKFGGYTAYTEGWGLYSEFIPKEMGFYVDPYSDFGRLAMELWRACRLVVDTGIHAKKWTREEGIAYYTENTPNAELDVIKMVERHIVMPSQATAYKIGMLKILELRTKAKNALGDQFDIRDFHEVVIAQGAIPLNILEEFVNDYITSK
;
A
#
# COMPACT_ATOMS: atom_id res chain seq x y z
N MET A 1 -9.61 4.34 100.28
CA MET A 1 -10.69 3.35 100.43
C MET A 1 -10.93 2.75 99.06
N ASN A 2 -10.35 1.60 98.85
CA ASN A 2 -10.98 0.30 98.46
C ASN A 2 -11.96 0.35 97.31
N HIS A 3 -11.89 -0.41 96.20
CA HIS A 3 -11.61 -1.83 96.00
C HIS A 3 -11.34 -2.10 94.56
N LEU A 4 -10.34 -2.84 94.19
CA LEU A 4 -10.29 -4.25 93.83
C LEU A 4 -11.01 -4.63 92.49
N PHE A 5 -10.20 -4.91 91.48
CA PHE A 5 -10.06 -6.15 90.71
C PHE A 5 -11.25 -6.73 89.94
N ASN A 6 -11.12 -6.86 88.62
CA ASN A 6 -10.94 -8.22 88.08
C ASN A 6 -10.34 -8.22 86.69
N LYS A 7 -9.26 -8.97 86.50
CA LYS A 7 -8.67 -9.30 85.21
C LYS A 7 -9.52 -10.46 84.56
N SER A 8 -10.00 -10.24 83.38
CA SER A 8 -10.44 -11.35 82.49
C SER A 8 -9.63 -11.32 81.24
N LEU A 9 -8.75 -12.32 81.11
CA LEU A 9 -7.89 -12.64 79.96
C LEU A 9 -8.75 -13.21 78.86
N LEU A 10 -9.06 -12.42 77.79
CA LEU A 10 -9.68 -12.93 76.54
C LEU A 10 -8.54 -13.23 75.60
N THR A 11 -8.25 -14.52 75.45
CA THR A 11 -7.35 -15.08 74.40
C THR A 11 -8.08 -15.01 73.06
N LEU A 12 -7.69 -13.99 72.22
CA LEU A 12 -8.19 -13.86 70.87
C LEU A 12 -7.37 -14.80 69.97
N CYS A 13 -7.89 -15.99 69.62
CA CYS A 13 -7.33 -16.82 68.57
C CYS A 13 -7.53 -16.15 67.22
N ALA A 14 -6.49 -15.52 66.69
CA ALA A 14 -6.43 -15.04 65.32
C ALA A 14 -6.31 -16.24 64.38
N PHE A 15 -7.45 -16.71 63.83
CA PHE A 15 -7.42 -17.61 62.68
C PHE A 15 -6.99 -16.82 61.46
N THR A 16 -5.70 -16.84 61.12
CA THR A 16 -5.18 -16.38 59.84
C THR A 16 -5.62 -17.41 58.78
N LEU A 17 -6.69 -17.09 58.07
CA LEU A 17 -7.06 -17.77 56.82
C LEU A 17 -5.97 -17.43 55.77
N PHE A 18 -5.01 -18.33 55.61
CA PHE A 18 -4.16 -18.34 54.42
C PHE A 18 -5.06 -18.73 53.23
N ILE A 19 -5.61 -17.73 52.52
CA ILE A 19 -6.14 -17.92 51.19
C ILE A 19 -4.92 -18.14 50.29
N SER A 20 -4.48 -19.39 50.17
CA SER A 20 -3.56 -19.81 49.14
C SER A 20 -4.31 -19.71 47.82
N CYS A 21 -4.10 -18.64 47.07
CA CYS A 21 -4.42 -18.65 45.62
C CYS A 21 -3.57 -19.74 44.99
N LYS A 22 -4.07 -20.97 44.93
CA LYS A 22 -3.54 -21.97 44.01
C LYS A 22 -3.76 -21.38 42.62
N LYS A 23 -2.68 -20.92 41.97
CA LYS A 23 -2.71 -20.75 40.51
C LYS A 23 -3.17 -22.12 39.96
N GLU A 24 -4.30 -22.15 39.28
CA GLU A 24 -4.69 -23.35 38.53
C GLU A 24 -3.50 -23.74 37.64
N PRO A 25 -3.15 -25.03 37.58
CA PRO A 25 -2.08 -25.47 36.71
C PRO A 25 -2.45 -25.05 35.28
N VAL A 26 -1.55 -24.32 34.61
CA VAL A 26 -1.69 -23.97 33.21
C VAL A 26 -1.89 -25.28 32.46
N ARG A 27 -3.06 -25.45 31.82
CA ARG A 27 -3.35 -26.66 31.05
C ARG A 27 -2.34 -26.78 29.92
N THR A 28 -1.62 -27.89 29.88
CA THR A 28 -0.77 -28.24 28.74
C THR A 28 -1.58 -29.04 27.74
N TYR A 29 -1.47 -28.68 26.47
CA TYR A 29 -2.17 -29.34 25.36
C TYR A 29 -1.21 -30.34 24.69
N THR A 30 -1.75 -31.47 24.28
CA THR A 30 -1.00 -32.45 23.49
C THR A 30 -0.77 -31.94 22.06
N GLU A 31 0.23 -32.48 21.39
CA GLU A 31 0.53 -32.14 19.99
C GLU A 31 -0.68 -32.39 19.06
N ASN A 32 -1.45 -33.45 19.34
CA ASN A 32 -2.69 -33.75 18.59
C ASN A 32 -3.77 -32.68 18.81
N GLU A 33 -3.96 -32.19 20.04
CA GLU A 33 -4.91 -31.11 20.33
C GLU A 33 -4.49 -29.81 19.63
N ILE A 34 -3.20 -29.46 19.68
CA ILE A 34 -2.64 -28.28 19.01
C ILE A 34 -2.83 -28.39 17.49
N THR A 35 -2.53 -29.53 16.90
CA THR A 35 -2.69 -29.77 15.47
C THR A 35 -4.17 -29.68 15.04
N ALA A 36 -5.09 -30.27 15.81
CA ALA A 36 -6.51 -30.28 15.50
C ALA A 36 -7.10 -28.86 15.57
N GLU A 37 -6.79 -28.10 16.63
CA GLU A 37 -7.30 -26.73 16.80
C GLU A 37 -6.70 -25.77 15.75
N SER A 38 -5.39 -25.91 15.45
CA SER A 38 -4.73 -25.13 14.41
C SER A 38 -5.32 -25.39 13.02
N LYS A 39 -5.62 -26.64 12.70
CA LYS A 39 -6.28 -27.03 11.44
C LYS A 39 -7.70 -26.43 11.35
N LYS A 40 -8.46 -26.49 12.45
CA LYS A 40 -9.82 -25.93 12.53
C LYS A 40 -9.82 -24.41 12.27
N VAL A 41 -8.92 -23.68 12.91
CA VAL A 41 -8.86 -22.21 12.73
C VAL A 41 -8.35 -21.83 11.34
N ASN A 42 -7.40 -22.56 10.77
CA ASN A 42 -6.93 -22.33 9.41
C ASN A 42 -8.02 -22.60 8.38
N ALA A 43 -8.81 -23.66 8.53
CA ALA A 43 -9.95 -23.94 7.66
C ALA A 43 -11.00 -22.82 7.73
N PHE A 44 -11.20 -22.20 8.89
CA PHE A 44 -12.07 -21.03 9.01
C PHE A 44 -11.53 -19.84 8.23
N PHE A 45 -10.22 -19.56 8.28
CA PHE A 45 -9.62 -18.45 7.54
C PHE A 45 -9.75 -18.62 6.03
N GLU A 46 -9.53 -19.85 5.51
CA GLU A 46 -9.72 -20.13 4.09
C GLU A 46 -11.17 -19.90 3.68
N LYS A 47 -12.14 -20.44 4.44
CA LYS A 47 -13.55 -20.20 4.18
C LYS A 47 -13.92 -18.71 4.20
N SER A 48 -13.43 -17.97 5.20
CA SER A 48 -13.67 -16.51 5.28
C SER A 48 -13.07 -15.78 4.07
N PHE A 49 -11.89 -16.18 3.62
CA PHE A 49 -11.28 -15.61 2.43
C PHE A 49 -12.12 -15.87 1.18
N GLU A 50 -12.61 -17.10 0.99
CA GLU A 50 -13.52 -17.47 -0.10
C GLU A 50 -14.82 -16.66 -0.06
N GLU A 51 -15.44 -16.52 1.12
CA GLU A 51 -16.67 -15.73 1.30
C GLU A 51 -16.44 -14.24 0.96
N GLN A 52 -15.25 -13.68 1.25
CA GLN A 52 -14.90 -12.31 0.88
C GLN A 52 -14.63 -12.18 -0.64
N VAL A 53 -13.97 -13.16 -1.26
CA VAL A 53 -13.75 -13.23 -2.71
C VAL A 53 -15.08 -13.33 -3.46
N ASP A 54 -16.02 -14.09 -2.96
CA ASP A 54 -17.36 -14.25 -3.54
C ASP A 54 -18.19 -12.94 -3.53
N LEU A 55 -17.84 -12.00 -2.67
CA LEU A 55 -18.49 -10.67 -2.62
C LEU A 55 -17.88 -9.65 -3.59
N SER A 56 -16.80 -9.99 -4.31
CA SER A 56 -16.09 -9.05 -5.18
C SER A 56 -15.69 -9.68 -6.51
N PRO A 57 -16.51 -9.57 -7.56
CA PRO A 57 -16.19 -10.00 -8.92
C PRO A 57 -14.86 -9.46 -9.47
N GLU A 58 -14.49 -8.23 -9.09
CA GLU A 58 -13.22 -7.64 -9.49
C GLU A 58 -12.03 -8.29 -8.77
N LEU A 59 -12.17 -8.67 -7.48
CA LEU A 59 -11.14 -9.41 -6.77
C LEU A 59 -10.99 -10.83 -7.34
N GLN A 60 -12.09 -11.52 -7.67
CA GLN A 60 -12.06 -12.81 -8.37
C GLN A 60 -11.20 -12.70 -9.64
N THR A 61 -11.45 -11.68 -10.47
CA THR A 61 -10.68 -11.44 -11.70
C THR A 61 -9.18 -11.21 -11.41
N ARG A 62 -8.85 -10.43 -10.36
CA ARG A 62 -7.44 -10.17 -9.96
C ARG A 62 -6.72 -11.44 -9.50
N LEU A 63 -7.46 -12.38 -8.91
CA LEU A 63 -6.96 -13.70 -8.50
C LEU A 63 -6.97 -14.74 -9.63
N GLY A 64 -7.43 -14.38 -10.84
CA GLY A 64 -7.54 -15.29 -11.98
C GLY A 64 -8.78 -16.19 -11.95
N ILE A 65 -9.74 -15.92 -11.07
CA ILE A 65 -11.00 -16.69 -10.94
C ILE A 65 -12.04 -16.08 -11.88
N LYS A 66 -12.60 -16.89 -12.79
CA LYS A 66 -13.59 -16.45 -13.79
C LYS A 66 -15.04 -16.77 -13.41
N LYS A 67 -15.40 -16.77 -12.11
CA LYS A 67 -16.76 -17.12 -11.62
C LYS A 67 -17.81 -16.07 -12.00
N ASP A 68 -17.60 -14.80 -11.61
CA ASP A 68 -18.46 -13.66 -11.92
C ASP A 68 -17.77 -12.70 -12.90
N TYR A 69 -17.22 -13.27 -13.98
CA TYR A 69 -16.32 -12.57 -14.86
C TYR A 69 -16.99 -11.48 -15.72
N ASP A 70 -18.30 -11.49 -15.77
CA ASP A 70 -19.19 -10.55 -16.45
C ASP A 70 -19.68 -9.40 -15.59
N LYS A 71 -19.32 -9.35 -14.28
CA LYS A 71 -19.83 -8.38 -13.30
C LYS A 71 -18.77 -7.40 -12.80
N LEU A 72 -19.19 -6.21 -12.38
CA LEU A 72 -18.41 -5.27 -11.59
C LEU A 72 -18.76 -5.42 -10.10
N ASP A 73 -17.93 -4.86 -9.23
CA ASP A 73 -18.19 -4.84 -7.78
C ASP A 73 -19.45 -4.01 -7.45
N ASN A 74 -20.13 -4.42 -6.39
CA ASN A 74 -21.28 -3.70 -5.85
C ASN A 74 -20.84 -2.82 -4.66
N ASP A 75 -20.84 -1.51 -4.87
CA ASP A 75 -20.45 -0.49 -3.88
C ASP A 75 -21.69 0.17 -3.22
N SER A 76 -22.83 -0.53 -3.17
CA SER A 76 -24.04 -0.01 -2.51
C SER A 76 -23.92 -0.06 -0.98
N PRO A 77 -24.66 0.79 -0.25
CA PRO A 77 -24.73 0.74 1.22
C PRO A 77 -25.17 -0.63 1.78
N GLU A 78 -26.01 -1.35 1.04
CA GLU A 78 -26.47 -2.70 1.40
C GLU A 78 -25.33 -3.72 1.30
N ALA A 79 -24.47 -3.61 0.28
CA ALA A 79 -23.28 -4.43 0.14
C ALA A 79 -22.28 -4.15 1.26
N ASP A 80 -22.07 -2.89 1.64
CA ASP A 80 -21.24 -2.52 2.80
C ASP A 80 -21.79 -3.07 4.12
N ALA A 81 -23.11 -2.99 4.32
CA ALA A 81 -23.76 -3.55 5.50
C ALA A 81 -23.62 -5.09 5.55
N LYS A 82 -23.70 -5.77 4.41
CA LYS A 82 -23.48 -7.23 4.31
C LYS A 82 -22.05 -7.61 4.68
N LYS A 83 -21.03 -6.85 4.19
CA LYS A 83 -19.63 -7.05 4.57
C LYS A 83 -19.42 -6.87 6.07
N LEU A 84 -20.01 -5.83 6.67
CA LEU A 84 -19.96 -5.61 8.13
C LEU A 84 -20.60 -6.76 8.92
N ALA A 85 -21.76 -7.25 8.48
CA ALA A 85 -22.44 -8.35 9.14
C ALA A 85 -21.60 -9.64 9.12
N LEU A 86 -20.93 -9.92 7.99
CA LEU A 86 -19.98 -11.03 7.87
C LEU A 86 -18.83 -10.87 8.87
N GLN A 87 -18.20 -9.71 8.93
CA GLN A 87 -17.09 -9.44 9.84
C GLN A 87 -17.48 -9.58 11.32
N LYS A 88 -18.67 -9.13 11.71
CA LYS A 88 -19.19 -9.35 13.06
C LYS A 88 -19.40 -10.83 13.38
N LYS A 89 -19.91 -11.62 12.43
CA LYS A 89 -20.05 -13.08 12.57
C LYS A 89 -18.69 -13.76 12.70
N GLU A 90 -17.72 -13.34 11.91
CA GLU A 90 -16.33 -13.83 11.98
C GLU A 90 -15.71 -13.56 13.35
N LEU A 91 -15.88 -12.34 13.90
CA LEU A 91 -15.36 -11.99 15.22
C LEU A 91 -15.97 -12.82 16.34
N ILE A 92 -17.30 -13.04 16.31
CA ILE A 92 -17.99 -13.91 17.28
C ILE A 92 -17.43 -15.33 17.20
N TRP A 93 -17.29 -15.89 16.00
CA TRP A 93 -16.75 -17.23 15.85
C TRP A 93 -15.31 -17.36 16.39
N LEU A 94 -14.46 -16.36 16.15
CA LEU A 94 -13.08 -16.33 16.65
C LEU A 94 -13.01 -16.29 18.18
N THR A 95 -13.92 -15.55 18.83
CA THR A 95 -13.92 -15.41 20.28
C THR A 95 -14.53 -16.62 20.98
N ASP A 96 -15.59 -17.21 20.40
CA ASP A 96 -16.39 -18.21 21.09
C ASP A 96 -15.99 -19.65 20.74
N SER A 97 -15.35 -19.85 19.57
CA SER A 97 -15.10 -21.19 19.05
C SER A 97 -13.62 -21.58 19.02
N VAL A 98 -12.67 -20.67 19.28
CA VAL A 98 -11.23 -20.94 19.18
C VAL A 98 -10.60 -21.03 20.57
N ASN A 99 -9.97 -22.17 20.84
CA ASN A 99 -9.11 -22.32 22.01
C ASN A 99 -7.69 -21.78 21.68
N VAL A 100 -7.48 -20.51 21.99
CA VAL A 100 -6.23 -19.77 21.63
C VAL A 100 -4.98 -20.41 22.25
N GLU A 101 -5.10 -21.01 23.44
CA GLU A 101 -3.98 -21.65 24.14
C GLU A 101 -3.55 -22.98 23.49
N ALA A 102 -4.43 -23.59 22.69
CA ALA A 102 -4.15 -24.82 21.95
C ALA A 102 -3.74 -24.56 20.48
N LEU A 103 -3.29 -23.35 20.12
CA LEU A 103 -2.83 -23.03 18.78
C LEU A 103 -1.30 -23.22 18.65
N SER A 104 -0.84 -23.71 17.49
CA SER A 104 0.57 -23.60 17.12
C SER A 104 1.00 -22.14 17.01
N LYS A 105 2.29 -21.83 17.06
CA LYS A 105 2.81 -20.46 16.94
C LYS A 105 2.32 -19.78 15.64
N GLU A 106 2.32 -20.49 14.52
CA GLU A 106 1.90 -20.00 13.21
C GLU A 106 0.38 -19.75 13.16
N ALA A 107 -0.41 -20.65 13.71
CA ALA A 107 -1.86 -20.50 13.80
C ALA A 107 -2.26 -19.37 14.76
N LEU A 108 -1.53 -19.20 15.86
CA LEU A 108 -1.71 -18.11 16.81
C LEU A 108 -1.42 -16.75 16.15
N LEU A 109 -0.34 -16.65 15.37
CA LEU A 109 -0.05 -15.43 14.58
C LEU A 109 -1.19 -15.15 13.60
N SER A 110 -1.63 -16.16 12.85
CA SER A 110 -2.75 -16.01 11.90
C SER A 110 -4.03 -15.56 12.60
N TYR A 111 -4.33 -16.14 13.77
CA TYR A 111 -5.45 -15.74 14.62
C TYR A 111 -5.35 -14.26 15.06
N LYS A 112 -4.20 -13.84 15.60
CA LYS A 112 -3.96 -12.45 16.04
C LYS A 112 -4.17 -11.47 14.86
N LEU A 113 -3.59 -11.77 13.70
CA LEU A 113 -3.67 -10.93 12.50
C LEU A 113 -5.09 -10.83 11.96
N PHE A 114 -5.79 -11.97 11.84
CA PHE A 114 -7.15 -11.99 11.32
C PHE A 114 -8.12 -11.30 12.27
N LYS A 115 -8.06 -11.60 13.56
CA LYS A 115 -8.89 -10.95 14.59
C LYS A 115 -8.71 -9.45 14.57
N LYS A 116 -7.44 -8.98 14.54
CA LYS A 116 -7.13 -7.54 14.48
C LYS A 116 -7.67 -6.89 13.22
N LYS A 117 -7.55 -7.55 12.06
CA LYS A 117 -8.14 -7.08 10.80
C LYS A 117 -9.64 -6.89 10.91
N VAL A 118 -10.35 -7.89 11.44
CA VAL A 118 -11.82 -7.87 11.57
C VAL A 118 -12.25 -6.78 12.56
N GLU A 119 -11.62 -6.71 13.74
CA GLU A 119 -11.88 -5.66 14.74
C GLU A 119 -11.69 -4.26 14.15
N ASN A 120 -10.59 -4.05 13.41
CA ASN A 120 -10.31 -2.78 12.75
C ASN A 120 -11.40 -2.43 11.73
N ASN A 121 -11.80 -3.36 10.88
CA ASN A 121 -12.83 -3.11 9.87
C ASN A 121 -14.18 -2.75 10.49
N ILE A 122 -14.56 -3.42 11.61
CA ILE A 122 -15.80 -3.11 12.35
C ILE A 122 -15.74 -1.69 12.92
N VAL A 123 -14.61 -1.30 13.53
CA VAL A 123 -14.42 0.05 14.09
C VAL A 123 -14.42 1.11 12.97
N ASP A 124 -13.77 0.81 11.84
CA ASP A 124 -13.60 1.74 10.73
C ASP A 124 -14.88 1.93 9.91
N TYR A 125 -15.88 1.06 10.06
CA TYR A 125 -17.16 1.18 9.35
C TYR A 125 -17.85 2.54 9.56
N LYS A 126 -17.70 3.16 10.73
CA LYS A 126 -18.21 4.51 10.99
C LYS A 126 -17.62 5.57 10.06
N TYR A 127 -16.41 5.34 9.55
CA TYR A 127 -15.70 6.22 8.63
C TYR A 127 -15.82 5.81 7.15
N ARG A 128 -16.72 4.87 6.78
CA ARG A 128 -16.89 4.37 5.41
C ARG A 128 -17.17 5.43 4.35
N LEU A 129 -17.68 6.59 4.77
CA LEU A 129 -17.91 7.74 3.88
C LEU A 129 -16.72 8.72 3.80
N TYR A 130 -15.67 8.55 4.63
CA TYR A 130 -14.57 9.50 4.79
C TYR A 130 -13.45 9.28 3.77
N ASN A 131 -13.84 9.06 2.52
CA ASN A 131 -12.94 8.93 1.38
C ASN A 131 -13.52 9.63 0.15
N TYR A 132 -12.70 9.79 -0.87
CA TYR A 132 -13.09 10.38 -2.15
C TYR A 132 -13.10 9.30 -3.25
N PRO A 133 -14.25 8.61 -3.50
CA PRO A 133 -14.35 7.55 -4.51
C PRO A 133 -14.01 8.04 -5.93
N VAL A 134 -14.14 9.33 -6.16
CA VAL A 134 -13.77 10.02 -7.40
C VAL A 134 -12.68 11.03 -7.06
N ASN A 135 -11.48 10.80 -7.55
CA ASN A 135 -10.32 11.66 -7.34
C ASN A 135 -9.29 11.45 -8.47
N GLN A 136 -8.29 12.34 -8.55
CA GLN A 136 -7.30 12.34 -9.63
C GLN A 136 -6.23 11.25 -9.54
N MET A 137 -6.15 10.50 -8.42
CA MET A 137 -5.11 9.48 -8.22
C MET A 137 -5.63 8.06 -8.48
N PHE A 138 -6.72 7.69 -7.83
CA PHE A 138 -7.27 6.32 -7.85
C PHE A 138 -8.81 6.34 -7.92
N GLY A 139 -9.39 7.38 -8.52
CA GLY A 139 -10.83 7.53 -8.63
C GLY A 139 -11.46 6.48 -9.55
N ALA A 140 -12.72 6.14 -9.27
CA ALA A 140 -13.49 5.16 -10.03
C ALA A 140 -13.58 5.51 -11.52
N GLN A 141 -13.55 6.81 -11.88
CA GLN A 141 -13.60 7.29 -13.26
C GLN A 141 -12.45 6.75 -14.13
N SER A 142 -11.26 6.58 -13.56
CA SER A 142 -10.12 5.99 -14.25
C SER A 142 -9.85 4.54 -13.82
N GLY A 143 -10.23 4.18 -12.60
CA GLY A 143 -10.01 2.85 -12.04
C GLY A 143 -10.79 1.74 -12.75
N LYS A 144 -12.04 1.99 -13.15
CA LYS A 144 -12.85 0.97 -13.84
C LYS A 144 -12.37 0.67 -15.26
N PRO A 145 -12.06 1.66 -16.12
CA PRO A 145 -11.38 1.39 -17.40
C PRO A 145 -10.05 0.69 -17.23
N ALA A 146 -9.20 1.15 -16.30
CA ALA A 146 -7.91 0.53 -16.04
C ALA A 146 -8.03 -0.93 -15.55
N PHE A 147 -9.05 -1.26 -14.78
CA PHE A 147 -9.34 -2.63 -14.39
C PHE A 147 -9.66 -3.52 -15.59
N LEU A 148 -10.51 -3.06 -16.53
CA LEU A 148 -10.81 -3.81 -17.74
C LEU A 148 -9.56 -4.02 -18.60
N ILE A 149 -8.78 -2.96 -18.81
CA ILE A 149 -7.57 -3.00 -19.64
C ILE A 149 -6.50 -3.93 -19.04
N ASN A 150 -6.24 -3.82 -17.75
CA ASN A 150 -5.08 -4.47 -17.14
C ASN A 150 -5.39 -5.85 -16.53
N MET A 151 -6.64 -6.12 -16.13
CA MET A 151 -6.99 -7.31 -15.37
C MET A 151 -7.92 -8.26 -16.12
N HIS A 152 -8.81 -7.76 -16.98
CA HIS A 152 -9.72 -8.61 -17.74
C HIS A 152 -8.99 -9.22 -18.95
N ARG A 153 -8.66 -10.49 -18.86
CA ARG A 153 -8.07 -11.27 -19.97
C ARG A 153 -9.18 -11.75 -20.89
N ILE A 154 -8.88 -11.84 -22.17
CA ILE A 154 -9.76 -12.44 -23.19
C ILE A 154 -8.98 -13.60 -23.81
N ASP A 155 -9.26 -14.80 -23.33
CA ASP A 155 -8.64 -16.04 -23.80
C ASP A 155 -9.57 -16.79 -24.79
N ASP A 156 -10.87 -16.47 -24.78
CA ASP A 156 -11.90 -17.05 -25.67
C ASP A 156 -13.09 -16.09 -25.89
N ILE A 157 -14.10 -16.56 -26.64
CA ILE A 157 -15.33 -15.81 -26.96
C ILE A 157 -16.16 -15.52 -25.70
N SER A 158 -16.16 -16.42 -24.71
CA SER A 158 -16.88 -16.23 -23.44
C SER A 158 -16.31 -15.04 -22.68
N ASP A 159 -14.99 -14.94 -22.61
CA ASP A 159 -14.29 -13.82 -21.97
C ASP A 159 -14.57 -12.48 -22.70
N ALA A 160 -14.60 -12.50 -24.05
CA ALA A 160 -14.96 -11.32 -24.81
C ALA A 160 -16.39 -10.86 -24.51
N ASN A 161 -17.34 -11.79 -24.42
CA ASN A 161 -18.71 -11.48 -24.02
C ASN A 161 -18.79 -10.96 -22.57
N ALA A 162 -18.02 -11.53 -21.65
CA ALA A 162 -17.92 -11.05 -20.26
C ALA A 162 -17.38 -9.61 -20.18
N TYR A 163 -16.38 -9.27 -21.03
CA TYR A 163 -15.89 -7.89 -21.13
C TYR A 163 -17.01 -6.93 -21.59
N ILE A 164 -17.77 -7.31 -22.65
CA ILE A 164 -18.89 -6.53 -23.15
C ILE A 164 -19.98 -6.38 -22.07
N SER A 165 -20.27 -7.44 -21.31
CA SER A 165 -21.20 -7.38 -20.18
C SER A 165 -20.75 -6.37 -19.12
N ARG A 166 -19.48 -6.35 -18.77
CA ARG A 166 -18.91 -5.34 -17.87
C ARG A 166 -19.02 -3.92 -18.40
N LEU A 167 -18.83 -3.70 -19.72
CA LEU A 167 -19.09 -2.39 -20.33
C LEU A 167 -20.57 -1.98 -20.16
N ASN A 168 -21.50 -2.92 -20.28
CA ASN A 168 -22.92 -2.67 -20.09
C ASN A 168 -23.28 -2.37 -18.61
N GLU A 169 -22.51 -2.85 -17.63
CA GLU A 169 -22.68 -2.56 -16.19
C GLU A 169 -22.29 -1.12 -15.81
N PHE A 170 -21.53 -0.37 -16.66
CA PHE A 170 -21.06 0.97 -16.33
C PHE A 170 -22.17 1.93 -15.93
N ASN A 171 -23.29 1.92 -16.63
CA ASN A 171 -24.39 2.84 -16.33
C ASN A 171 -24.97 2.57 -14.93
N LYS A 172 -25.18 1.32 -14.57
CA LYS A 172 -25.66 0.92 -13.24
C LYS A 172 -24.64 1.28 -12.16
N TYR A 173 -23.35 0.94 -12.38
CA TYR A 173 -22.27 1.22 -11.44
C TYR A 173 -22.12 2.74 -11.18
N PHE A 174 -22.08 3.57 -12.23
CA PHE A 174 -21.93 5.03 -12.08
C PHE A 174 -23.19 5.69 -11.49
N THR A 175 -24.37 5.15 -11.74
CA THR A 175 -25.59 5.59 -11.05
C THR A 175 -25.49 5.37 -9.55
N GLN A 176 -24.99 4.21 -9.11
CA GLN A 176 -24.75 3.94 -7.69
C GLN A 176 -23.63 4.82 -7.13
N LEU A 177 -22.54 4.99 -7.88
CA LEU A 177 -21.43 5.88 -7.52
C LEU A 177 -21.91 7.31 -7.25
N ILE A 178 -22.77 7.87 -8.11
CA ILE A 178 -23.33 9.23 -7.92
C ILE A 178 -24.14 9.28 -6.62
N LYS A 179 -24.98 8.31 -6.33
CA LYS A 179 -25.72 8.24 -5.05
C LYS A 179 -24.76 8.19 -3.84
N ASN A 180 -23.66 7.47 -3.97
CA ASN A 180 -22.63 7.40 -2.93
C ASN A 180 -21.90 8.74 -2.75
N LEU A 181 -21.72 9.53 -3.82
CA LEU A 181 -21.16 10.88 -3.77
C LEU A 181 -22.15 11.87 -3.13
N GLU A 182 -23.45 11.78 -3.46
CA GLU A 182 -24.51 12.56 -2.83
C GLU A 182 -24.58 12.30 -1.32
N ALA A 183 -24.52 11.04 -0.89
CA ALA A 183 -24.50 10.67 0.52
C ALA A 183 -23.28 11.24 1.26
N ARG A 184 -22.10 11.26 0.62
CA ARG A 184 -20.90 11.89 1.17
C ARG A 184 -21.02 13.40 1.25
N GLU A 185 -21.54 14.04 0.23
CA GLU A 185 -21.79 15.49 0.23
C GLU A 185 -22.76 15.88 1.36
N ALA A 186 -23.85 15.12 1.54
CA ALA A 186 -24.78 15.32 2.64
C ALA A 186 -24.13 15.13 4.03
N ALA A 187 -23.11 14.26 4.12
CA ALA A 187 -22.31 14.07 5.32
C ALA A 187 -21.16 15.08 5.47
N GLY A 188 -21.02 16.08 4.59
CA GLY A 188 -19.94 17.05 4.61
C GLY A 188 -18.59 16.54 4.07
N ILE A 189 -18.57 15.40 3.38
CA ILE A 189 -17.35 14.80 2.82
C ILE A 189 -17.28 15.11 1.33
N VAL A 190 -16.60 16.20 0.99
CA VAL A 190 -16.43 16.67 -0.40
C VAL A 190 -14.94 16.93 -0.65
N PRO A 191 -14.38 16.47 -1.80
CA PRO A 191 -12.99 16.77 -2.13
C PRO A 191 -12.75 18.27 -2.32
N PRO A 192 -11.52 18.77 -2.14
CA PRO A 192 -11.19 20.16 -2.44
C PRO A 192 -11.35 20.51 -3.93
N LYS A 193 -11.59 21.77 -4.22
CA LYS A 193 -11.96 22.27 -5.54
C LYS A 193 -11.01 21.87 -6.67
N PHE A 194 -9.71 21.76 -6.42
CA PHE A 194 -8.70 21.41 -7.44
C PHE A 194 -8.91 20.00 -8.02
N VAL A 195 -9.47 19.06 -7.23
CA VAL A 195 -9.67 17.66 -7.63
C VAL A 195 -10.62 17.55 -8.82
N PHE A 196 -11.67 18.39 -8.83
CA PHE A 196 -12.76 18.29 -9.81
C PHE A 196 -12.31 18.52 -11.25
N ASN A 197 -11.42 19.48 -11.51
CA ASN A 197 -10.93 19.74 -12.86
C ASN A 197 -10.24 18.54 -13.47
N LYS A 198 -9.38 17.88 -12.67
CA LYS A 198 -8.63 16.70 -13.11
C LYS A 198 -9.54 15.50 -13.35
N VAL A 199 -10.53 15.29 -12.46
CA VAL A 199 -11.52 14.22 -12.62
C VAL A 199 -12.39 14.43 -13.86
N ILE A 200 -12.79 15.68 -14.15
CA ILE A 200 -13.55 16.01 -15.36
C ILE A 200 -12.70 15.72 -16.59
N GLU A 201 -11.45 16.18 -16.62
CA GLU A 201 -10.52 15.93 -17.72
C GLU A 201 -10.28 14.45 -17.96
N ASP A 202 -10.00 13.67 -16.91
CA ASP A 202 -9.85 12.21 -16.99
C ASP A 202 -11.09 11.56 -17.59
N SER A 203 -12.28 11.97 -17.11
CA SER A 203 -13.56 11.43 -17.57
C SER A 203 -13.85 11.78 -19.03
N GLU A 204 -13.55 13.01 -19.44
CA GLU A 204 -13.69 13.45 -20.83
C GLU A 204 -12.69 12.73 -21.76
N ASN A 205 -11.49 12.42 -21.28
CA ASN A 205 -10.47 11.67 -22.03
C ASN A 205 -10.91 10.22 -22.33
N ILE A 206 -11.66 9.56 -21.45
CA ILE A 206 -12.22 8.22 -21.71
C ILE A 206 -13.21 8.25 -22.88
N LEU A 207 -13.89 9.38 -23.09
CA LEU A 207 -14.89 9.57 -24.16
C LEU A 207 -14.29 10.11 -25.46
N LYS A 208 -12.97 10.10 -25.66
CA LYS A 208 -12.29 10.48 -26.89
C LYS A 208 -12.05 9.27 -27.80
N GLY A 209 -12.17 9.47 -29.12
CA GLY A 209 -11.97 8.43 -30.13
C GLY A 209 -13.23 7.62 -30.44
N LYS A 210 -13.18 6.84 -31.54
CA LYS A 210 -14.30 5.98 -31.97
C LYS A 210 -14.68 4.97 -30.85
N PRO A 211 -15.95 4.73 -30.59
CA PRO A 211 -17.14 5.20 -31.30
C PRO A 211 -17.73 6.49 -30.74
N PHE A 212 -17.08 7.18 -29.79
CA PHE A 212 -17.65 8.33 -29.08
C PHE A 212 -17.68 9.60 -29.90
N ASP A 213 -16.71 9.78 -30.79
CA ASP A 213 -16.56 10.91 -31.69
C ASP A 213 -16.12 10.46 -33.10
N ASN A 214 -15.86 11.45 -33.99
CA ASN A 214 -15.44 11.21 -35.37
C ASN A 214 -13.92 11.12 -35.57
N ALA A 215 -13.13 10.99 -34.50
CA ALA A 215 -11.68 10.81 -34.62
C ALA A 215 -11.31 9.57 -35.41
N ASP A 216 -10.13 9.53 -36.02
CA ASP A 216 -9.65 8.34 -36.73
C ASP A 216 -9.27 7.21 -35.78
N GLU A 217 -8.79 7.54 -34.62
CA GLU A 217 -8.33 6.58 -33.60
C GLU A 217 -9.51 5.98 -32.81
N LYS A 218 -9.33 4.73 -32.38
CA LYS A 218 -10.26 4.08 -31.43
C LYS A 218 -10.06 4.67 -30.04
N SER A 219 -11.15 4.79 -29.28
CA SER A 219 -11.07 5.09 -27.85
C SER A 219 -10.26 4.02 -27.10
N THR A 220 -9.70 4.39 -25.96
CA THR A 220 -8.82 3.51 -25.16
C THR A 220 -9.46 2.14 -24.87
N LEU A 221 -10.74 2.11 -24.48
CA LEU A 221 -11.45 0.86 -24.19
C LEU A 221 -11.73 0.03 -25.46
N LEU A 222 -12.10 0.68 -26.58
CA LEU A 222 -12.33 -0.05 -27.84
C LEU A 222 -11.02 -0.58 -28.40
N LYS A 223 -9.92 0.17 -28.28
CA LYS A 223 -8.60 -0.25 -28.72
C LYS A 223 -8.16 -1.50 -27.97
N ASP A 224 -8.21 -1.47 -26.64
CA ASP A 224 -7.86 -2.62 -25.78
C ASP A 224 -8.68 -3.86 -26.13
N PHE A 225 -10.02 -3.72 -26.21
CA PHE A 225 -10.90 -4.80 -26.56
C PHE A 225 -10.57 -5.40 -27.95
N SER A 226 -10.39 -4.53 -28.95
CA SER A 226 -10.08 -4.97 -30.33
C SER A 226 -8.73 -5.69 -30.41
N GLU A 227 -7.70 -5.20 -29.68
CA GLU A 227 -6.39 -5.84 -29.62
C GLU A 227 -6.48 -7.23 -28.99
N LYS A 228 -7.19 -7.36 -27.85
CA LYS A 228 -7.40 -8.66 -27.19
C LYS A 228 -8.16 -9.65 -28.06
N VAL A 229 -9.25 -9.22 -28.71
CA VAL A 229 -10.06 -10.07 -29.62
C VAL A 229 -9.28 -10.43 -30.88
N SER A 230 -8.42 -9.54 -31.38
CA SER A 230 -7.60 -9.85 -32.59
C SER A 230 -6.68 -11.04 -32.39
N ASN A 231 -6.25 -11.31 -31.17
CA ASN A 231 -5.36 -12.41 -30.79
C ASN A 231 -6.08 -13.77 -30.67
N LEU A 232 -7.41 -13.78 -30.69
CA LEU A 232 -8.17 -15.03 -30.63
C LEU A 232 -8.09 -15.79 -31.98
N ASP A 233 -7.99 -17.09 -31.91
CA ASP A 233 -8.09 -17.98 -33.07
C ASP A 233 -9.56 -18.26 -33.41
N ILE A 234 -10.24 -17.27 -33.99
CA ILE A 234 -11.64 -17.30 -34.41
C ILE A 234 -11.80 -16.60 -35.76
N ASP A 235 -12.88 -16.87 -36.44
CA ASP A 235 -13.15 -16.28 -37.75
C ASP A 235 -13.37 -14.76 -37.73
N THR A 236 -13.06 -14.09 -38.84
CA THR A 236 -13.13 -12.63 -38.97
C THR A 236 -14.53 -12.07 -38.75
N LYS A 237 -15.58 -12.81 -39.10
CA LYS A 237 -16.98 -12.38 -38.95
C LYS A 237 -17.32 -12.34 -37.44
N THR A 238 -16.90 -13.34 -36.67
CA THR A 238 -17.08 -13.39 -35.21
C THR A 238 -16.32 -12.25 -34.53
N LYS A 239 -15.05 -11.97 -34.92
CA LYS A 239 -14.30 -10.81 -34.42
C LYS A 239 -15.02 -9.49 -34.66
N SER A 240 -15.51 -9.28 -35.89
CA SER A 240 -16.27 -8.09 -36.29
C SER A 240 -17.58 -7.93 -35.50
N ASN A 241 -18.27 -9.02 -35.24
CA ASN A 241 -19.49 -9.04 -34.44
C ASN A 241 -19.23 -8.62 -32.98
N LEU A 242 -18.21 -9.19 -32.34
CA LEU A 242 -17.79 -8.84 -31.00
C LEU A 242 -17.40 -7.36 -30.90
N GLU A 243 -16.65 -6.84 -31.86
CA GLU A 243 -16.30 -5.41 -31.89
C GLU A 243 -17.54 -4.52 -32.06
N THR A 244 -18.53 -4.95 -32.84
CA THR A 244 -19.80 -4.22 -33.02
C THR A 244 -20.59 -4.16 -31.69
N LEU A 245 -20.67 -5.29 -30.98
CA LEU A 245 -21.32 -5.35 -29.65
C LEU A 245 -20.59 -4.48 -28.61
N ALA A 246 -19.25 -4.47 -28.63
CA ALA A 246 -18.46 -3.59 -27.77
C ALA A 246 -18.71 -2.11 -28.07
N LYS A 247 -18.74 -1.71 -29.36
CA LYS A 247 -19.10 -0.33 -29.76
C LYS A 247 -20.49 0.06 -29.28
N GLN A 248 -21.44 -0.85 -29.37
CA GLN A 248 -22.80 -0.61 -28.86
C GLN A 248 -22.79 -0.39 -27.36
N ALA A 249 -22.14 -1.26 -26.56
CA ALA A 249 -22.03 -1.13 -25.12
C ALA A 249 -21.35 0.20 -24.71
N LEU A 250 -20.30 0.61 -25.43
CA LEU A 250 -19.64 1.90 -25.23
C LEU A 250 -20.60 3.08 -25.43
N LEU A 251 -21.41 3.06 -26.49
CA LEU A 251 -22.35 4.14 -26.79
C LEU A 251 -23.58 4.16 -25.87
N THR A 252 -24.13 2.99 -25.52
CA THR A 252 -25.40 2.88 -24.80
C THR A 252 -25.26 2.80 -23.28
N SER A 253 -24.08 2.43 -22.78
CA SER A 253 -23.83 2.34 -21.32
C SER A 253 -22.68 3.23 -20.87
N VAL A 254 -21.49 3.10 -21.45
CA VAL A 254 -20.31 3.84 -20.99
C VAL A 254 -20.45 5.35 -21.21
N LYS A 255 -20.85 5.78 -22.40
CA LYS A 255 -21.02 7.22 -22.71
C LYS A 255 -22.06 7.91 -21.79
N PRO A 256 -23.27 7.40 -21.61
CA PRO A 256 -24.23 8.02 -20.70
C PRO A 256 -23.77 7.97 -19.24
N ALA A 257 -23.08 6.92 -18.79
CA ALA A 257 -22.52 6.83 -17.45
C ALA A 257 -21.54 7.98 -17.16
N TYR A 258 -20.56 8.18 -18.05
CA TYR A 258 -19.60 9.29 -17.90
C TYR A 258 -20.24 10.66 -18.04
N ASN A 259 -21.18 10.86 -18.97
CA ASN A 259 -21.89 12.12 -19.11
C ASN A 259 -22.65 12.49 -17.82
N SER A 260 -23.29 11.51 -17.19
CA SER A 260 -23.98 11.69 -15.89
C SER A 260 -23.01 12.05 -14.79
N LEU A 261 -21.87 11.34 -14.69
CA LEU A 261 -20.81 11.64 -13.72
C LEU A 261 -20.24 13.04 -13.93
N ILE A 262 -19.85 13.40 -15.17
CA ILE A 262 -19.31 14.73 -15.50
C ILE A 262 -20.30 15.83 -15.13
N SER A 263 -21.58 15.65 -15.45
CA SER A 263 -22.63 16.61 -15.09
C SER A 263 -22.76 16.78 -13.58
N PHE A 264 -22.76 15.69 -12.82
CA PHE A 264 -22.80 15.72 -11.35
C PHE A 264 -21.58 16.43 -10.77
N ILE A 265 -20.37 16.03 -11.20
CA ILE A 265 -19.09 16.57 -10.73
C ILE A 265 -18.97 18.09 -11.03
N LYS A 266 -19.41 18.56 -12.19
CA LYS A 266 -19.44 20.00 -12.52
C LYS A 266 -20.31 20.78 -11.53
N LYS A 267 -21.50 20.26 -11.17
CA LYS A 267 -22.38 20.88 -10.17
C LYS A 267 -21.79 20.83 -8.75
N GLN A 268 -21.18 19.70 -8.36
CA GLN A 268 -20.55 19.54 -7.05
C GLN A 268 -19.36 20.50 -6.87
N LYS A 269 -18.56 20.72 -7.94
CA LYS A 269 -17.44 21.67 -7.95
C LYS A 269 -17.86 23.09 -7.59
N GLU A 270 -19.05 23.54 -7.99
CA GLU A 270 -19.55 24.88 -7.68
C GLU A 270 -19.78 25.08 -6.18
N ARG A 271 -20.11 23.99 -5.46
CA ARG A 271 -20.35 23.97 -4.02
C ARG A 271 -19.12 23.62 -3.17
N ALA A 272 -18.06 23.13 -3.81
CA ALA A 272 -16.83 22.71 -3.14
C ALA A 272 -16.02 23.92 -2.65
N ASN A 273 -15.36 23.76 -1.50
CA ASN A 273 -14.39 24.70 -0.96
C ASN A 273 -12.94 24.31 -1.28
N SER A 274 -12.00 25.08 -0.76
CA SER A 274 -10.55 24.85 -0.91
C SER A 274 -9.90 24.32 0.37
N ASP A 275 -10.68 23.78 1.30
CA ASP A 275 -10.15 23.14 2.51
C ASP A 275 -9.52 21.81 2.16
N HIS A 276 -8.25 21.62 2.49
CA HIS A 276 -7.46 20.49 1.98
C HIS A 276 -7.38 19.31 2.95
N GLY A 277 -7.40 19.57 4.26
CA GLY A 277 -7.12 18.54 5.26
C GLY A 277 -8.37 17.76 5.73
N ALA A 278 -8.13 16.60 6.33
CA ALA A 278 -9.17 15.78 6.95
C ALA A 278 -9.86 16.48 8.14
N TRP A 279 -9.23 17.49 8.72
CA TRP A 279 -9.78 18.31 9.81
C TRP A 279 -11.12 18.98 9.46
N LYS A 280 -11.43 19.14 8.17
CA LYS A 280 -12.71 19.69 7.70
C LYS A 280 -13.91 18.74 7.84
N PHE A 281 -13.64 17.44 8.01
CA PHE A 281 -14.69 16.43 8.15
C PHE A 281 -15.36 16.52 9.52
N PRO A 282 -16.63 16.12 9.67
CA PRO A 282 -17.19 15.83 10.98
C PRO A 282 -16.25 14.83 11.68
N ASP A 283 -15.93 15.01 12.96
CA ASP A 283 -14.94 14.17 13.66
C ASP A 283 -13.58 13.99 12.95
N GLY A 284 -13.17 14.94 12.11
CA GLY A 284 -11.98 14.84 11.26
C GLY A 284 -10.69 14.53 12.02
N LYS A 285 -10.51 15.06 13.23
CA LYS A 285 -9.38 14.74 14.10
C LYS A 285 -9.38 13.26 14.52
N ALA A 286 -10.54 12.73 14.91
CA ALA A 286 -10.66 11.33 15.31
C ALA A 286 -10.45 10.39 14.11
N PHE A 287 -11.00 10.77 12.94
CA PHE A 287 -10.77 10.06 11.68
C PHE A 287 -9.28 10.01 11.34
N TYR A 288 -8.59 11.15 11.32
CA TYR A 288 -7.18 11.19 10.94
C TYR A 288 -6.27 10.43 11.91
N ASN A 289 -6.52 10.53 13.22
CA ASN A 289 -5.78 9.72 14.20
C ASN A 289 -6.01 8.21 13.97
N ASN A 290 -7.25 7.80 13.67
CA ASN A 290 -7.53 6.41 13.32
C ASN A 290 -6.81 6.01 12.03
N ALA A 291 -6.81 6.85 11.00
CA ALA A 291 -6.10 6.60 9.74
C ALA A 291 -4.58 6.46 9.95
N LEU A 292 -3.96 7.30 10.77
CA LEU A 292 -2.54 7.17 11.15
C LEU A 292 -2.27 5.84 11.83
N LYS A 293 -3.08 5.45 12.82
CA LYS A 293 -2.93 4.16 13.51
C LYS A 293 -3.06 2.97 12.57
N ARG A 294 -3.97 3.01 11.59
CA ARG A 294 -4.12 1.95 10.57
C ARG A 294 -2.92 1.90 9.64
N THR A 295 -2.48 3.05 9.17
CA THR A 295 -1.39 3.18 8.21
C THR A 295 -0.04 2.82 8.81
N THR A 296 0.29 3.35 9.99
CA THR A 296 1.60 3.16 10.62
C THR A 296 1.66 1.90 11.49
N THR A 297 0.50 1.35 11.89
CA THR A 297 0.38 0.26 12.88
C THR A 297 1.08 0.57 14.20
N THR A 298 1.17 1.87 14.56
CA THR A 298 1.71 2.39 15.82
C THR A 298 0.66 3.25 16.52
N ASP A 299 0.93 3.64 17.77
CA ASP A 299 0.11 4.58 18.53
C ASP A 299 0.64 6.03 18.47
N LEU A 300 1.55 6.32 17.53
CA LEU A 300 2.11 7.66 17.33
C LEU A 300 1.01 8.66 16.96
N THR A 301 1.03 9.80 17.61
CA THR A 301 0.15 10.94 17.32
C THR A 301 0.62 11.70 16.07
N ALA A 302 -0.28 12.47 15.47
CA ALA A 302 0.08 13.34 14.34
C ALA A 302 1.23 14.31 14.68
N ASN A 303 1.28 14.81 15.91
CA ASN A 303 2.37 15.69 16.35
C ASN A 303 3.70 14.96 16.44
N GLU A 304 3.75 13.79 17.05
CA GLU A 304 4.98 12.98 17.14
C GLU A 304 5.49 12.62 15.73
N ILE A 305 4.60 12.22 14.81
CA ILE A 305 4.97 11.92 13.42
C ILE A 305 5.53 13.18 12.73
N HIS A 306 4.94 14.35 12.96
CA HIS A 306 5.42 15.61 12.42
C HIS A 306 6.84 15.94 12.91
N GLU A 307 7.08 15.87 14.20
CA GLU A 307 8.39 16.15 14.80
C GLU A 307 9.46 15.13 14.38
N ILE A 308 9.10 13.85 14.26
CA ILE A 308 9.96 12.83 13.65
C ILE A 308 10.33 13.25 12.22
N GLY A 309 9.36 13.71 11.44
CA GLY A 309 9.60 14.19 10.08
C GLY A 309 10.58 15.34 10.03
N LEU A 310 10.39 16.37 10.84
CA LEU A 310 11.30 17.53 10.93
C LEU A 310 12.72 17.13 11.33
N SER A 311 12.84 16.25 12.32
CA SER A 311 14.13 15.74 12.79
C SER A 311 14.87 14.96 11.70
N GLU A 312 14.16 14.10 10.97
CA GLU A 312 14.73 13.30 9.89
C GLU A 312 15.14 14.16 8.69
N VAL A 313 14.34 15.16 8.31
CA VAL A 313 14.73 16.14 7.28
C VAL A 313 16.03 16.83 7.66
N ALA A 314 16.15 17.32 8.90
CA ALA A 314 17.35 17.97 9.38
C ALA A 314 18.58 17.03 9.41
N ARG A 315 18.39 15.76 9.81
CA ARG A 315 19.44 14.73 9.78
C ARG A 315 19.94 14.48 8.37
N ILE A 316 19.02 14.26 7.44
CA ILE A 316 19.34 13.93 6.05
C ILE A 316 20.03 15.12 5.37
N HIS A 317 19.60 16.36 5.61
CA HIS A 317 20.28 17.54 5.10
C HIS A 317 21.74 17.65 5.57
N LYS A 318 22.04 17.24 6.83
CA LYS A 318 23.44 17.20 7.33
C LYS A 318 24.26 16.18 6.53
N GLU A 319 23.73 14.98 6.29
CA GLU A 319 24.41 13.95 5.50
C GLU A 319 24.61 14.38 4.03
N MET A 320 23.60 15.00 3.42
CA MET A 320 23.71 15.54 2.06
C MET A 320 24.77 16.64 1.94
N ASN A 321 24.92 17.49 2.98
CA ASN A 321 25.99 18.49 3.02
C ASN A 321 27.39 17.85 3.09
N ILE A 322 27.54 16.70 3.74
CA ILE A 322 28.81 15.95 3.73
C ILE A 322 29.13 15.50 2.31
N ILE A 323 28.16 14.99 1.57
CA ILE A 323 28.35 14.57 0.18
C ILE A 323 28.65 15.78 -0.72
N ARG A 324 27.90 16.88 -0.59
CA ARG A 324 28.15 18.13 -1.32
C ARG A 324 29.61 18.59 -1.15
N ASN A 325 30.11 18.57 0.09
CA ASN A 325 31.50 18.94 0.37
C ASN A 325 32.49 17.93 -0.22
N LYS A 326 32.19 16.63 -0.16
CA LYS A 326 33.02 15.55 -0.71
C LYS A 326 33.21 15.68 -2.23
N VAL A 327 32.16 16.08 -2.96
CA VAL A 327 32.24 16.32 -4.41
C VAL A 327 32.79 17.71 -4.77
N GLY A 328 33.14 18.52 -3.79
CA GLY A 328 33.77 19.84 -4.01
C GLY A 328 32.81 20.92 -4.50
N PHE A 329 31.48 20.70 -4.43
CA PHE A 329 30.50 21.69 -4.89
C PHE A 329 30.52 22.94 -4.01
N LYS A 330 30.61 24.12 -4.64
CA LYS A 330 30.58 25.43 -3.97
C LYS A 330 29.16 26.01 -4.04
N GLY A 331 28.61 26.36 -2.90
CA GLY A 331 27.25 26.89 -2.78
C GLY A 331 26.50 26.29 -1.62
N THR A 332 25.23 26.68 -1.43
CA THR A 332 24.32 26.15 -0.43
C THR A 332 23.84 24.73 -0.78
N LEU A 333 23.13 24.09 0.13
CA LEU A 333 22.47 22.80 -0.18
C LEU A 333 21.40 22.97 -1.26
N GLN A 334 20.68 24.09 -1.25
CA GLN A 334 19.67 24.41 -2.27
C GLN A 334 20.29 24.61 -3.66
N ASP A 335 21.45 25.27 -3.74
CA ASP A 335 22.21 25.37 -4.99
C ASP A 335 22.64 23.99 -5.49
N PHE A 336 23.02 23.09 -4.57
CA PHE A 336 23.34 21.70 -4.90
C PHE A 336 22.11 20.93 -5.37
N PHE A 337 20.94 21.12 -4.75
CA PHE A 337 19.69 20.54 -5.24
C PHE A 337 19.38 21.00 -6.66
N GLN A 338 19.58 22.29 -6.95
CA GLN A 338 19.35 22.81 -8.29
C GLN A 338 20.33 22.20 -9.30
N PHE A 339 21.61 22.08 -8.95
CA PHE A 339 22.62 21.42 -9.77
C PHE A 339 22.24 19.97 -10.07
N MET A 340 21.90 19.17 -9.04
CA MET A 340 21.49 17.78 -9.18
C MET A 340 20.26 17.61 -10.07
N LYS A 341 19.33 18.56 -10.01
CA LYS A 341 18.08 18.54 -10.78
C LYS A 341 18.25 18.93 -12.25
N THR A 342 19.22 19.79 -12.59
CA THR A 342 19.28 20.42 -13.92
C THR A 342 20.50 20.02 -14.76
N ASP A 343 21.55 19.49 -14.15
CA ASP A 343 22.76 19.13 -14.91
C ASP A 343 22.51 17.85 -15.72
N LYS A 344 22.77 17.94 -17.04
CA LYS A 344 22.51 16.87 -18.01
C LYS A 344 23.31 15.59 -17.76
N GLN A 345 24.43 15.66 -17.02
CA GLN A 345 25.22 14.47 -16.67
C GLN A 345 24.43 13.45 -15.86
N PHE A 346 23.36 13.87 -15.19
CA PHE A 346 22.53 13.03 -14.34
C PHE A 346 21.34 12.37 -15.06
N TYR A 347 21.25 12.52 -16.38
CA TYR A 347 20.12 12.01 -17.14
C TYR A 347 20.56 11.26 -18.40
N TYR A 348 19.91 10.15 -18.67
CA TYR A 348 19.98 9.54 -19.99
C TYR A 348 19.20 10.37 -21.00
N LYS A 349 19.61 10.33 -22.27
CA LYS A 349 18.86 10.99 -23.35
C LYS A 349 17.45 10.43 -23.45
N ALA A 350 16.47 11.30 -23.79
CA ALA A 350 15.07 10.95 -23.96
C ALA A 350 14.81 10.26 -25.32
N ASP A 351 15.72 9.39 -25.77
CA ASP A 351 15.61 8.62 -26.99
C ASP A 351 15.58 7.10 -26.71
N LYS A 352 15.39 6.30 -27.75
CA LYS A 352 15.34 4.84 -27.63
C LYS A 352 16.61 4.23 -27.00
N GLN A 353 17.78 4.80 -27.30
CA GLN A 353 19.06 4.31 -26.76
C GLN A 353 19.19 4.64 -25.27
N GLY A 354 18.85 5.86 -24.87
CA GLY A 354 18.86 6.27 -23.47
C GLY A 354 17.87 5.46 -22.61
N LYS A 355 16.66 5.21 -23.11
CA LYS A 355 15.69 4.33 -22.44
C LYS A 355 16.22 2.91 -22.28
N ALA A 356 16.81 2.34 -23.32
CA ALA A 356 17.43 1.01 -23.27
C ALA A 356 18.62 0.95 -22.30
N ALA A 357 19.45 2.00 -22.28
CA ALA A 357 20.58 2.11 -21.34
C ALA A 357 20.10 2.17 -19.87
N TYR A 358 19.02 2.91 -19.60
CA TYR A 358 18.39 2.95 -18.27
C TYR A 358 17.97 1.53 -17.82
N LEU A 359 17.19 0.82 -18.65
CA LEU A 359 16.73 -0.53 -18.31
C LEU A 359 17.88 -1.50 -18.08
N LYS A 360 18.91 -1.47 -18.96
CA LYS A 360 20.11 -2.30 -18.80
C LYS A 360 20.84 -2.00 -17.49
N LYS A 361 20.98 -0.72 -17.13
CA LYS A 361 21.62 -0.33 -15.86
C LYS A 361 20.81 -0.81 -14.65
N ALA A 362 19.48 -0.71 -14.70
CA ALA A 362 18.62 -1.19 -13.64
C ALA A 362 18.73 -2.71 -13.44
N VAL A 363 18.78 -3.51 -14.53
CA VAL A 363 19.05 -4.95 -14.47
C VAL A 363 20.40 -5.22 -13.82
N ASN A 364 21.48 -4.56 -14.28
CA ASN A 364 22.83 -4.76 -13.72
C ASN A 364 22.91 -4.45 -12.22
N LEU A 365 22.16 -3.46 -11.73
CA LEU A 365 22.12 -3.11 -10.31
C LEU A 365 21.47 -4.24 -9.49
N ILE A 366 20.37 -4.80 -9.99
CA ILE A 366 19.69 -5.94 -9.36
C ILE A 366 20.60 -7.17 -9.35
N ASP A 367 21.18 -7.52 -10.51
CA ASP A 367 22.07 -8.68 -10.65
C ASP A 367 23.29 -8.56 -9.70
N SER A 368 23.88 -7.35 -9.60
CA SER A 368 24.99 -7.10 -8.69
C SER A 368 24.62 -7.29 -7.22
N MET A 369 23.42 -6.89 -6.83
CA MET A 369 22.90 -7.10 -5.48
C MET A 369 22.63 -8.58 -5.23
N GLU A 370 22.04 -9.28 -6.21
CA GLU A 370 21.72 -10.71 -6.10
C GLU A 370 22.96 -11.57 -5.78
N THR A 371 24.11 -11.25 -6.36
CA THR A 371 25.37 -11.96 -6.10
C THR A 371 25.87 -11.84 -4.65
N ARG A 372 25.36 -10.88 -3.88
CA ARG A 372 25.81 -10.60 -2.51
C ARG A 372 24.73 -10.78 -1.45
N LEU A 373 23.55 -11.30 -1.82
CA LEU A 373 22.45 -11.49 -0.87
C LEU A 373 22.79 -12.40 0.29
N ASP A 374 23.65 -13.42 0.09
CA ASP A 374 24.06 -14.37 1.13
C ASP A 374 24.81 -13.70 2.29
N GLU A 375 25.33 -12.48 2.10
CA GLU A 375 25.99 -11.72 3.16
C GLU A 375 25.01 -11.25 4.23
N ILE A 376 23.73 -11.03 3.85
CA ILE A 376 22.73 -10.40 4.74
C ILE A 376 21.38 -11.13 4.81
N PHE A 377 21.16 -12.21 4.04
CA PHE A 377 19.90 -12.97 4.03
C PHE A 377 20.12 -14.49 4.04
N ILE A 378 19.28 -15.20 4.79
CA ILE A 378 19.16 -16.66 4.78
C ILE A 378 18.17 -17.08 3.70
N THR A 379 16.92 -16.61 3.81
CA THR A 379 15.85 -16.92 2.85
C THR A 379 15.88 -15.94 1.67
N LYS A 380 15.81 -16.51 0.46
CA LYS A 380 15.74 -15.77 -0.81
C LYS A 380 14.49 -16.18 -1.58
N PRO A 381 13.89 -15.28 -2.40
CA PRO A 381 12.74 -15.64 -3.22
C PRO A 381 13.13 -16.66 -4.29
N LYS A 382 12.21 -17.56 -4.62
CA LYS A 382 12.38 -18.53 -5.72
C LYS A 382 11.98 -17.92 -7.06
N ALA A 383 11.01 -17.02 -7.04
CA ALA A 383 10.57 -16.32 -8.24
C ALA A 383 11.65 -15.38 -8.74
N SER A 384 11.91 -15.39 -10.03
CA SER A 384 12.80 -14.42 -10.68
C SER A 384 12.14 -13.06 -10.83
N ILE A 385 12.96 -12.03 -11.09
CA ILE A 385 12.51 -10.66 -11.41
C ILE A 385 12.98 -10.24 -12.78
N ILE A 386 12.18 -9.43 -13.47
CA ILE A 386 12.57 -8.73 -14.70
C ILE A 386 12.30 -7.25 -14.57
N VAL A 387 13.05 -6.43 -15.34
CA VAL A 387 12.85 -4.99 -15.42
C VAL A 387 12.20 -4.64 -16.76
N LYS A 388 11.12 -3.84 -16.72
CA LYS A 388 10.41 -3.36 -17.92
C LYS A 388 10.14 -1.88 -17.85
N ALA A 389 10.06 -1.24 -19.02
CA ALA A 389 9.42 0.08 -19.12
C ALA A 389 7.91 -0.06 -18.89
N VAL A 390 7.32 0.96 -18.28
CA VAL A 390 5.86 1.08 -18.21
C VAL A 390 5.32 1.17 -19.65
N GLU A 391 4.23 0.48 -19.90
CA GLU A 391 3.61 0.43 -21.23
C GLU A 391 3.04 1.79 -21.64
N SER A 392 3.15 2.12 -22.91
CA SER A 392 2.81 3.44 -23.47
C SER A 392 1.37 3.89 -23.19
N PHE A 393 0.44 2.95 -23.03
CA PHE A 393 -0.97 3.30 -22.77
C PHE A 393 -1.20 3.85 -21.35
N ARG A 394 -0.30 3.59 -20.39
CA ARG A 394 -0.43 4.02 -18.99
C ARG A 394 0.77 4.83 -18.46
N GLU A 395 1.83 5.02 -19.25
CA GLU A 395 3.05 5.71 -18.79
C GLU A 395 2.82 7.15 -18.33
N LYS A 396 1.82 7.85 -18.90
CA LYS A 396 1.49 9.25 -18.51
C LYS A 396 0.88 9.36 -17.12
N SER A 397 0.08 8.39 -16.72
CA SER A 397 -0.62 8.36 -15.42
C SER A 397 0.08 7.53 -14.36
N ALA A 398 0.97 6.62 -14.76
CA ALA A 398 1.70 5.76 -13.83
C ALA A 398 2.69 6.55 -12.95
N GLY A 399 2.98 6.01 -11.76
CA GLY A 399 4.06 6.48 -10.90
C GLY A 399 5.43 6.32 -11.54
N LYS A 400 6.47 6.88 -10.92
CA LYS A 400 7.87 6.84 -11.36
C LYS A 400 8.39 5.41 -11.53
N ALA A 401 8.05 4.55 -10.60
CA ALA A 401 8.33 3.13 -10.62
C ALA A 401 7.30 2.38 -9.77
N PHE A 402 7.16 1.08 -10.01
CA PHE A 402 6.37 0.19 -9.17
C PHE A 402 6.73 -1.27 -9.45
N TYR A 403 6.47 -2.11 -8.45
CA TYR A 403 6.68 -3.53 -8.54
C TYR A 403 5.35 -4.29 -8.70
N ASN A 404 5.33 -5.28 -9.60
CA ASN A 404 4.25 -6.26 -9.70
C ASN A 404 4.73 -7.63 -9.24
N ARG A 405 3.98 -8.23 -8.31
CA ARG A 405 4.27 -9.57 -7.77
C ARG A 405 4.31 -10.64 -8.87
N PRO A 406 5.08 -11.73 -8.70
CA PRO A 406 5.01 -12.89 -9.58
C PRO A 406 3.60 -13.49 -9.57
N ALA A 407 3.27 -14.26 -10.59
CA ALA A 407 2.03 -15.04 -10.55
C ALA A 407 2.12 -16.11 -9.46
N ALA A 408 1.00 -16.35 -8.77
CA ALA A 408 0.95 -17.31 -7.67
C ALA A 408 1.28 -18.76 -8.11
N ASP A 409 1.00 -19.08 -9.37
CA ASP A 409 1.29 -20.37 -10.02
C ASP A 409 2.71 -20.47 -10.62
N GLY A 410 3.54 -19.42 -10.48
CA GLY A 410 4.88 -19.35 -11.05
C GLY A 410 4.96 -19.09 -12.56
N SER A 411 3.82 -18.90 -13.24
CA SER A 411 3.77 -18.71 -14.72
C SER A 411 4.36 -17.38 -15.18
N ARG A 412 4.51 -16.40 -14.30
CA ARG A 412 5.06 -15.07 -14.59
C ARG A 412 6.01 -14.61 -13.48
N PRO A 413 7.20 -14.08 -13.84
CA PRO A 413 8.14 -13.51 -12.86
C PRO A 413 7.59 -12.24 -12.20
N GLY A 414 8.23 -11.79 -11.13
CA GLY A 414 8.07 -10.45 -10.62
C GLY A 414 8.52 -9.41 -11.64
N ILE A 415 7.91 -8.24 -11.64
CA ILE A 415 8.24 -7.19 -12.62
C ILE A 415 8.47 -5.87 -11.89
N TYR A 416 9.69 -5.34 -12.01
CA TYR A 416 10.00 -3.95 -11.71
C TYR A 416 9.70 -3.11 -12.95
N TYR A 417 8.73 -2.21 -12.86
CA TYR A 417 8.39 -1.26 -13.90
C TYR A 417 9.07 0.09 -13.66
N ALA A 418 9.84 0.57 -14.64
CA ALA A 418 10.40 1.90 -14.68
C ALA A 418 9.61 2.78 -15.66
N ASN A 419 9.13 3.93 -15.23
CA ASN A 419 8.37 4.85 -16.07
C ASN A 419 9.33 5.77 -16.85
N LEU A 420 9.58 5.41 -18.09
CA LEU A 420 10.49 6.14 -18.98
C LEU A 420 9.76 7.12 -19.92
N TYR A 421 8.52 7.51 -19.58
CA TYR A 421 7.78 8.52 -20.33
C TYR A 421 8.52 9.87 -20.32
N ASP A 422 8.89 10.30 -19.15
CA ASP A 422 9.65 11.53 -18.91
C ASP A 422 11.04 11.19 -18.32
N MET A 423 12.06 11.21 -19.15
CA MET A 423 13.43 10.88 -18.76
C MET A 423 14.06 11.95 -17.83
N GLU A 424 13.55 13.18 -17.82
CA GLU A 424 14.00 14.25 -16.91
C GLU A 424 13.50 14.02 -15.47
N SER A 425 12.47 13.21 -15.30
CA SER A 425 12.01 12.74 -13.99
C SER A 425 12.75 11.50 -13.50
N MET A 426 13.67 10.92 -14.29
CA MET A 426 14.35 9.66 -14.01
C MET A 426 15.89 9.82 -13.90
N PRO A 427 16.40 10.58 -12.92
CA PRO A 427 17.84 10.84 -12.80
C PRO A 427 18.63 9.57 -12.48
N ILE A 428 19.82 9.47 -13.05
CA ILE A 428 20.75 8.34 -12.90
C ILE A 428 21.13 8.13 -11.43
N TYR A 429 21.30 9.21 -10.67
CA TYR A 429 21.71 9.13 -9.26
C TYR A 429 20.65 8.49 -8.33
N GLN A 430 19.38 8.39 -8.75
CA GLN A 430 18.35 7.69 -7.99
C GLN A 430 18.16 6.23 -8.41
N MET A 431 18.79 5.79 -9.50
CA MET A 431 18.55 4.45 -10.07
C MET A 431 18.91 3.32 -9.11
N GLU A 432 20.02 3.47 -8.39
CA GLU A 432 20.52 2.45 -7.48
C GLU A 432 19.54 2.25 -6.33
N ALA A 433 19.12 3.32 -5.64
CA ALA A 433 18.13 3.25 -4.58
C ALA A 433 16.78 2.72 -5.07
N LEU A 434 16.34 3.15 -6.26
CA LEU A 434 15.07 2.72 -6.84
C LEU A 434 15.08 1.23 -7.21
N ALA A 435 16.19 0.72 -7.76
CA ALA A 435 16.35 -0.69 -8.08
C ALA A 435 16.31 -1.56 -6.82
N TYR A 436 16.91 -1.09 -5.72
CA TYR A 436 16.88 -1.81 -4.44
C TYR A 436 15.51 -1.73 -3.77
N HIS A 437 14.76 -0.64 -3.93
CA HIS A 437 13.39 -0.50 -3.42
C HIS A 437 12.42 -1.45 -4.12
N GLU A 438 12.36 -1.40 -5.46
CA GLU A 438 11.39 -2.16 -6.25
C GLU A 438 11.83 -3.62 -6.48
N GLY A 439 13.14 -3.83 -6.58
CA GLY A 439 13.75 -5.12 -6.85
C GLY A 439 14.24 -5.84 -5.59
N ILE A 440 15.54 -6.11 -5.57
CA ILE A 440 16.25 -6.84 -4.52
C ILE A 440 17.19 -5.85 -3.80
N PRO A 441 17.15 -5.81 -2.45
CA PRO A 441 16.42 -6.68 -1.53
C PRO A 441 15.02 -6.16 -1.12
N GLY A 442 14.42 -5.24 -1.87
CA GLY A 442 13.17 -4.55 -1.54
C GLY A 442 11.89 -5.34 -1.81
N HIS A 443 10.99 -4.70 -2.57
CA HIS A 443 9.63 -5.23 -2.77
C HIS A 443 9.60 -6.62 -3.39
N HIS A 444 10.45 -6.91 -4.40
CA HIS A 444 10.46 -8.24 -4.99
C HIS A 444 10.77 -9.31 -3.93
N MET A 445 11.83 -9.12 -3.17
CA MET A 445 12.23 -10.09 -2.16
C MET A 445 11.13 -10.30 -1.11
N GLN A 446 10.64 -9.24 -0.50
CA GLN A 446 9.65 -9.32 0.57
C GLN A 446 8.32 -9.93 0.09
N LEU A 447 7.81 -9.48 -1.06
CA LEU A 447 6.50 -9.88 -1.54
C LEU A 447 6.49 -11.27 -2.19
N ALA A 448 7.60 -11.69 -2.84
CA ALA A 448 7.72 -13.04 -3.37
C ALA A 448 7.87 -14.06 -2.23
N ILE A 449 8.73 -13.82 -1.24
CA ILE A 449 8.86 -14.68 -0.06
C ILE A 449 7.50 -14.82 0.64
N GLN A 450 6.75 -13.73 0.82
CA GLN A 450 5.42 -13.78 1.43
C GLN A 450 4.45 -14.69 0.65
N GLN A 451 4.46 -14.66 -0.68
CA GLN A 451 3.63 -15.54 -1.51
C GLN A 451 4.08 -17.01 -1.45
N GLU A 452 5.38 -17.24 -1.25
CA GLU A 452 6.00 -18.56 -1.17
C GLU A 452 5.87 -19.24 0.21
N LEU A 453 5.35 -18.53 1.22
CA LEU A 453 5.10 -19.09 2.56
C LEU A 453 4.22 -20.34 2.46
N LYS A 454 4.66 -21.42 3.12
CA LYS A 454 3.91 -22.67 3.19
C LYS A 454 2.98 -22.65 4.40
N GLU A 455 1.86 -23.37 4.30
CA GLU A 455 0.95 -23.65 5.42
C GLU A 455 0.38 -22.40 6.15
N VAL A 456 0.42 -21.24 5.47
CA VAL A 456 -0.22 -20.03 5.98
C VAL A 456 -1.49 -19.72 5.19
N PRO A 457 -2.54 -19.22 5.84
CA PRO A 457 -3.80 -18.89 5.17
C PRO A 457 -3.64 -17.85 4.05
N LEU A 458 -4.48 -17.94 3.01
CA LEU A 458 -4.43 -17.09 1.83
C LEU A 458 -4.51 -15.59 2.17
N PHE A 459 -5.27 -15.21 3.21
CA PHE A 459 -5.34 -13.82 3.63
C PHE A 459 -3.97 -13.25 4.07
N ARG A 460 -3.04 -14.10 4.55
CA ARG A 460 -1.66 -13.69 4.87
C ARG A 460 -0.78 -13.60 3.64
N LYS A 461 -0.94 -14.53 2.68
CA LYS A 461 -0.16 -14.52 1.42
C LYS A 461 -0.43 -13.27 0.57
N PHE A 462 -1.69 -12.84 0.53
CA PHE A 462 -2.15 -11.71 -0.29
C PHE A 462 -2.44 -10.43 0.49
N GLY A 463 -2.46 -10.50 1.81
CA GLY A 463 -2.63 -9.34 2.69
C GLY A 463 -1.37 -8.49 2.77
N GLY A 464 -1.48 -7.33 3.43
CA GLY A 464 -0.34 -6.43 3.63
C GLY A 464 -0.60 -5.38 4.69
N TYR A 465 0.50 -4.84 5.21
CA TYR A 465 0.52 -3.68 6.10
C TYR A 465 1.45 -2.64 5.49
N THR A 466 0.89 -1.49 5.13
CA THR A 466 1.62 -0.48 4.34
C THR A 466 2.92 -0.05 5.01
N ALA A 467 2.92 0.18 6.33
CA ALA A 467 4.14 0.56 7.04
C ALA A 467 5.22 -0.53 7.04
N TYR A 468 4.82 -1.80 7.05
CA TYR A 468 5.77 -2.89 6.93
C TYR A 468 6.35 -2.97 5.51
N THR A 469 5.49 -3.01 4.48
CA THR A 469 5.92 -3.20 3.10
C THR A 469 6.75 -2.02 2.58
N GLU A 470 6.28 -0.80 2.80
CA GLU A 470 6.97 0.41 2.37
C GLU A 470 8.18 0.76 3.27
N GLY A 471 8.05 0.45 4.55
CA GLY A 471 9.16 0.56 5.50
C GLY A 471 10.31 -0.37 5.15
N TRP A 472 10.01 -1.60 4.75
CA TRP A 472 11.00 -2.54 4.22
C TRP A 472 11.63 -2.04 2.92
N GLY A 473 10.82 -1.56 1.95
CA GLY A 473 11.34 -0.98 0.71
C GLY A 473 12.32 0.17 0.98
N LEU A 474 12.00 1.08 1.90
CA LEU A 474 12.88 2.19 2.25
C LEU A 474 14.12 1.74 3.06
N TYR A 475 13.97 0.74 3.93
CA TYR A 475 15.10 0.09 4.61
C TYR A 475 16.04 -0.60 3.62
N SER A 476 15.49 -1.17 2.57
CA SER A 476 16.25 -1.81 1.48
C SER A 476 17.03 -0.82 0.61
N GLU A 477 16.67 0.45 0.59
CA GLU A 477 17.49 1.52 0.02
C GLU A 477 18.71 1.83 0.92
N PHE A 478 18.59 1.64 2.23
CA PHE A 478 19.63 1.97 3.21
C PHE A 478 20.70 0.87 3.34
N ILE A 479 20.30 -0.41 3.47
CA ILE A 479 21.21 -1.54 3.75
C ILE A 479 22.36 -1.67 2.74
N PRO A 480 22.17 -1.48 1.43
CA PRO A 480 23.26 -1.60 0.47
C PRO A 480 24.41 -0.63 0.74
N LYS A 481 24.15 0.50 1.39
CA LYS A 481 25.20 1.42 1.83
C LYS A 481 26.19 0.78 2.79
N GLU A 482 25.71 -0.01 3.74
CA GLU A 482 26.56 -0.73 4.70
C GLU A 482 27.33 -1.88 4.04
N MET A 483 26.83 -2.42 2.94
CA MET A 483 27.50 -3.43 2.13
C MET A 483 28.57 -2.86 1.18
N GLY A 484 28.74 -1.54 1.14
CA GLY A 484 29.70 -0.86 0.26
C GLY A 484 29.19 -0.58 -1.16
N PHE A 485 27.89 -0.67 -1.41
CA PHE A 485 27.25 -0.11 -2.59
C PHE A 485 27.18 1.43 -2.48
N TYR A 486 26.64 2.10 -3.48
CA TYR A 486 26.64 3.57 -3.57
C TYR A 486 28.07 4.15 -3.58
N VAL A 487 28.94 3.54 -4.38
CA VAL A 487 30.35 3.95 -4.52
C VAL A 487 30.46 5.37 -5.06
N ASP A 488 29.60 5.74 -6.03
CA ASP A 488 29.48 7.08 -6.54
C ASP A 488 28.82 8.00 -5.50
N PRO A 489 29.46 9.09 -5.07
CA PRO A 489 28.85 10.04 -4.14
C PRO A 489 27.49 10.59 -4.61
N TYR A 490 27.28 10.72 -5.92
CA TYR A 490 26.00 11.15 -6.45
C TYR A 490 24.90 10.08 -6.30
N SER A 491 25.23 8.79 -6.42
CA SER A 491 24.29 7.71 -6.09
C SER A 491 23.91 7.69 -4.60
N ASP A 492 24.89 7.94 -3.70
CA ASP A 492 24.61 8.07 -2.27
C ASP A 492 23.75 9.29 -1.94
N PHE A 493 23.98 10.41 -2.63
CA PHE A 493 23.06 11.55 -2.58
C PHE A 493 21.66 11.17 -3.07
N GLY A 494 21.57 10.37 -4.13
CA GLY A 494 20.29 9.86 -4.66
C GLY A 494 19.52 9.02 -3.65
N ARG A 495 20.20 8.13 -2.90
CA ARG A 495 19.63 7.39 -1.78
C ARG A 495 19.07 8.34 -0.72
N LEU A 496 19.86 9.32 -0.31
CA LEU A 496 19.40 10.33 0.65
C LEU A 496 18.25 11.18 0.11
N ALA A 497 18.22 11.51 -1.19
CA ALA A 497 17.12 12.25 -1.81
C ALA A 497 15.81 11.43 -1.78
N MET A 498 15.88 10.12 -2.00
CA MET A 498 14.76 9.21 -1.88
C MET A 498 14.25 9.12 -0.43
N GLU A 499 15.16 9.01 0.54
CA GLU A 499 14.84 9.01 1.97
C GLU A 499 14.24 10.34 2.43
N LEU A 500 14.83 11.47 2.00
CA LEU A 500 14.37 12.83 2.29
C LEU A 500 12.93 13.06 1.81
N TRP A 501 12.63 12.60 0.61
CA TRP A 501 11.27 12.64 0.06
C TRP A 501 10.25 11.97 0.98
N ARG A 502 10.63 10.84 1.60
CA ARG A 502 9.78 10.11 2.54
C ARG A 502 9.75 10.77 3.93
N ALA A 503 10.80 11.43 4.35
CA ALA A 503 10.80 12.23 5.58
C ALA A 503 9.88 13.45 5.46
N CYS A 504 9.96 14.19 4.35
CA CYS A 504 9.06 15.31 4.07
C CYS A 504 7.58 14.89 4.03
N ARG A 505 7.27 13.63 3.62
CA ARG A 505 5.89 13.11 3.69
C ARG A 505 5.30 13.13 5.09
N LEU A 506 6.10 12.84 6.12
CA LEU A 506 5.64 12.89 7.52
C LEU A 506 5.20 14.30 7.89
N VAL A 507 6.00 15.31 7.49
CA VAL A 507 5.74 16.72 7.80
C VAL A 507 4.52 17.24 7.05
N VAL A 508 4.46 16.99 5.73
CA VAL A 508 3.41 17.57 4.88
C VAL A 508 2.06 16.90 5.10
N ASP A 509 2.01 15.56 5.24
CA ASP A 509 0.75 14.86 5.50
C ASP A 509 0.12 15.32 6.82
N THR A 510 0.90 15.34 7.90
CA THR A 510 0.44 15.83 9.21
C THR A 510 0.19 17.34 9.22
N GLY A 511 0.97 18.11 8.46
CA GLY A 511 0.76 19.53 8.23
C GLY A 511 -0.62 19.82 7.65
N ILE A 512 -0.97 19.13 6.56
CA ILE A 512 -2.25 19.30 5.88
C ILE A 512 -3.42 18.81 6.76
N HIS A 513 -3.31 17.59 7.32
CA HIS A 513 -4.46 16.93 7.94
C HIS A 513 -4.66 17.26 9.42
N ALA A 514 -3.61 17.66 10.14
CA ALA A 514 -3.69 18.00 11.56
C ALA A 514 -3.40 19.48 11.87
N LYS A 515 -2.52 20.13 11.09
CA LYS A 515 -2.08 21.51 11.34
C LYS A 515 -2.72 22.54 10.37
N LYS A 516 -3.66 22.11 9.53
CA LYS A 516 -4.43 22.94 8.58
C LYS A 516 -3.59 23.62 7.50
N TRP A 517 -2.45 23.02 7.13
CA TRP A 517 -1.69 23.54 6.00
C TRP A 517 -2.51 23.50 4.71
N THR A 518 -2.32 24.52 3.90
CA THR A 518 -2.84 24.59 2.55
C THR A 518 -2.03 23.67 1.60
N ARG A 519 -2.57 23.43 0.42
CA ARG A 519 -1.85 22.76 -0.67
C ARG A 519 -0.54 23.50 -1.01
N GLU A 520 -0.60 24.80 -1.06
CA GLU A 520 0.50 25.69 -1.41
C GLU A 520 1.62 25.67 -0.36
N GLU A 521 1.28 25.66 0.94
CA GLU A 521 2.26 25.48 2.02
C GLU A 521 2.95 24.12 1.95
N GLY A 522 2.21 23.06 1.62
CA GLY A 522 2.79 21.73 1.39
C GLY A 522 3.75 21.72 0.19
N ILE A 523 3.38 22.38 -0.92
CA ILE A 523 4.23 22.51 -2.11
C ILE A 523 5.50 23.31 -1.76
N ALA A 524 5.37 24.44 -1.08
CA ALA A 524 6.50 25.28 -0.67
C ALA A 524 7.48 24.47 0.19
N TYR A 525 6.98 23.72 1.19
CA TYR A 525 7.82 22.89 2.05
C TYR A 525 8.66 21.88 1.27
N TYR A 526 8.08 21.16 0.31
CA TYR A 526 8.81 20.22 -0.53
C TYR A 526 9.82 20.90 -1.44
N THR A 527 9.44 22.02 -2.06
CA THR A 527 10.29 22.78 -2.98
C THR A 527 11.53 23.32 -2.27
N GLU A 528 11.40 23.77 -1.04
CA GLU A 528 12.51 24.30 -0.24
C GLU A 528 13.43 23.19 0.29
N ASN A 529 12.89 22.01 0.54
CA ASN A 529 13.60 20.97 1.27
C ASN A 529 14.10 19.80 0.40
N THR A 530 13.74 19.71 -0.89
CA THR A 530 14.07 18.54 -1.73
C THR A 530 14.56 18.92 -3.13
N PRO A 531 15.36 18.06 -3.80
CA PRO A 531 15.79 18.26 -5.18
C PRO A 531 14.74 17.82 -6.22
N ASN A 532 13.49 17.62 -5.85
CA ASN A 532 12.46 17.10 -6.74
C ASN A 532 11.92 18.16 -7.71
N ALA A 533 11.50 17.72 -8.90
CA ALA A 533 10.84 18.57 -9.88
C ALA A 533 9.50 19.13 -9.34
N GLU A 534 9.16 20.36 -9.70
CA GLU A 534 7.94 21.04 -9.23
C GLU A 534 6.67 20.23 -9.52
N LEU A 535 6.56 19.63 -10.70
CA LEU A 535 5.40 18.80 -11.07
C LEU A 535 5.24 17.57 -10.16
N ASP A 536 6.35 16.94 -9.78
CA ASP A 536 6.35 15.80 -8.86
C ASP A 536 5.91 16.24 -7.46
N VAL A 537 6.39 17.40 -7.00
CA VAL A 537 6.00 18.02 -5.73
C VAL A 537 4.49 18.27 -5.70
N ILE A 538 3.95 18.90 -6.74
CA ILE A 538 2.51 19.17 -6.86
C ILE A 538 1.71 17.87 -6.80
N LYS A 539 2.06 16.88 -7.61
CA LYS A 539 1.39 15.57 -7.62
C LYS A 539 1.43 14.88 -6.25
N MET A 540 2.55 15.00 -5.55
CA MET A 540 2.72 14.38 -4.23
C MET A 540 1.84 15.05 -3.17
N VAL A 541 1.82 16.37 -3.10
CA VAL A 541 0.94 17.10 -2.16
C VAL A 541 -0.53 16.82 -2.43
N GLU A 542 -0.93 16.81 -3.70
CA GLU A 542 -2.29 16.47 -4.10
C GLU A 542 -2.68 15.02 -3.76
N ARG A 543 -1.69 14.09 -3.79
CA ARG A 543 -1.88 12.72 -3.30
C ARG A 543 -2.14 12.69 -1.79
N HIS A 544 -1.36 13.43 -0.98
CA HIS A 544 -1.60 13.50 0.47
C HIS A 544 -3.02 13.96 0.77
N ILE A 545 -3.49 15.00 0.10
CA ILE A 545 -4.82 15.58 0.32
C ILE A 545 -5.95 14.55 0.11
N VAL A 546 -5.83 13.69 -0.90
CA VAL A 546 -6.88 12.70 -1.21
C VAL A 546 -6.67 11.34 -0.56
N MET A 547 -5.51 11.12 0.09
CA MET A 547 -5.14 9.88 0.76
C MET A 547 -4.54 10.15 2.15
N PRO A 548 -5.33 10.66 3.10
CA PRO A 548 -4.85 10.99 4.45
C PRO A 548 -4.09 9.85 5.10
N SER A 549 -2.96 10.13 5.72
CA SER A 549 -2.06 9.22 6.43
C SER A 549 -1.18 8.30 5.58
N GLN A 550 -1.59 7.93 4.36
CA GLN A 550 -0.89 6.91 3.56
C GLN A 550 0.62 7.19 3.41
N ALA A 551 0.95 8.45 3.25
CA ALA A 551 2.32 8.90 3.06
C ALA A 551 3.25 8.68 4.27
N THR A 552 2.70 8.54 5.47
CA THR A 552 3.47 8.36 6.71
C THR A 552 4.04 6.96 6.88
N ALA A 553 3.50 5.98 6.17
CA ALA A 553 3.88 4.57 6.27
C ALA A 553 5.37 4.30 6.06
N TYR A 554 5.94 4.88 5.00
CA TYR A 554 7.31 4.63 4.52
C TYR A 554 8.36 4.86 5.58
N LYS A 555 8.44 6.10 6.04
CA LYS A 555 9.50 6.52 6.95
C LYS A 555 9.29 5.98 8.36
N ILE A 556 8.05 5.92 8.84
CA ILE A 556 7.73 5.30 10.14
C ILE A 556 8.10 3.81 10.13
N GLY A 557 7.77 3.10 9.06
CA GLY A 557 8.15 1.69 8.91
C GLY A 557 9.66 1.46 8.92
N MET A 558 10.41 2.23 8.12
CA MET A 558 11.88 2.17 8.11
C MET A 558 12.48 2.44 9.49
N LEU A 559 12.03 3.51 10.15
CA LEU A 559 12.54 3.89 11.47
C LEU A 559 12.30 2.80 12.50
N LYS A 560 11.13 2.14 12.48
CA LYS A 560 10.85 1.03 13.39
C LYS A 560 11.73 -0.17 13.12
N ILE A 561 11.98 -0.52 11.87
CA ILE A 561 12.91 -1.62 11.52
C ILE A 561 14.33 -1.30 12.02
N LEU A 562 14.80 -0.05 11.83
CA LEU A 562 16.12 0.40 12.32
C LEU A 562 16.20 0.40 13.84
N GLU A 563 15.15 0.85 14.53
CA GLU A 563 15.03 0.80 16.00
C GLU A 563 15.16 -0.65 16.50
N LEU A 564 14.38 -1.56 15.92
CA LEU A 564 14.39 -2.98 16.31
C LEU A 564 15.73 -3.65 16.01
N ARG A 565 16.36 -3.32 14.89
CA ARG A 565 17.71 -3.77 14.56
C ARG A 565 18.74 -3.29 15.60
N THR A 566 18.69 -2.03 15.97
CA THR A 566 19.57 -1.45 16.98
C THR A 566 19.35 -2.11 18.34
N LYS A 567 18.09 -2.32 18.72
CA LYS A 567 17.71 -3.04 19.94
C LYS A 567 18.30 -4.45 19.98
N ALA A 568 18.15 -5.22 18.91
CA ALA A 568 18.69 -6.57 18.80
C ALA A 568 20.24 -6.58 18.86
N LYS A 569 20.88 -5.68 18.10
CA LYS A 569 22.34 -5.54 18.09
C LYS A 569 22.91 -5.20 19.47
N ASN A 570 22.27 -4.27 20.20
CA ASN A 570 22.71 -3.87 21.54
C ASN A 570 22.49 -4.98 22.57
N ALA A 571 21.41 -5.76 22.46
CA ALA A 571 21.11 -6.84 23.40
C ALA A 571 21.99 -8.07 23.18
N LEU A 572 22.28 -8.42 21.94
CA LEU A 572 23.01 -9.64 21.58
C LEU A 572 24.53 -9.44 21.47
N GLY A 573 25.01 -8.20 21.30
CA GLY A 573 26.44 -7.93 21.12
C GLY A 573 27.05 -8.76 19.99
N ASP A 574 28.09 -9.56 20.32
CA ASP A 574 28.80 -10.40 19.35
C ASP A 574 27.96 -11.58 18.80
N GLN A 575 26.82 -11.90 19.43
CA GLN A 575 25.89 -12.93 18.95
C GLN A 575 24.91 -12.42 17.89
N PHE A 576 24.92 -11.12 17.62
CA PHE A 576 24.06 -10.53 16.60
C PHE A 576 24.52 -10.90 15.20
N ASP A 577 23.65 -11.61 14.45
CA ASP A 577 23.83 -11.85 13.01
C ASP A 577 22.73 -11.07 12.25
N ILE A 578 23.13 -10.26 11.30
CA ILE A 578 22.20 -9.49 10.46
C ILE A 578 21.28 -10.39 9.63
N ARG A 579 21.73 -11.58 9.24
CA ARG A 579 20.95 -12.56 8.48
C ARG A 579 19.81 -13.13 9.32
N ASP A 580 20.09 -13.46 10.58
CA ASP A 580 19.06 -13.92 11.54
C ASP A 580 18.03 -12.83 11.80
N PHE A 581 18.49 -11.58 11.97
CA PHE A 581 17.59 -10.43 12.13
C PHE A 581 16.68 -10.25 10.91
N HIS A 582 17.23 -10.28 9.71
CA HIS A 582 16.43 -10.17 8.47
C HIS A 582 15.48 -11.35 8.30
N GLU A 583 15.88 -12.56 8.68
CA GLU A 583 15.00 -13.74 8.67
C GLU A 583 13.79 -13.52 9.58
N VAL A 584 13.99 -13.01 10.80
CA VAL A 584 12.90 -12.67 11.72
C VAL A 584 11.95 -11.63 11.10
N VAL A 585 12.50 -10.64 10.38
CA VAL A 585 11.68 -9.60 9.75
C VAL A 585 10.85 -10.15 8.59
N ILE A 586 11.44 -10.93 7.65
CA ILE A 586 10.78 -11.24 6.38
C ILE A 586 10.05 -12.58 6.33
N ALA A 587 10.48 -13.58 7.12
CA ALA A 587 9.94 -14.94 7.05
C ALA A 587 8.51 -15.09 7.56
N GLN A 588 7.97 -14.06 8.24
CA GLN A 588 6.58 -14.06 8.71
C GLN A 588 5.59 -13.50 7.68
N GLY A 589 6.08 -12.96 6.54
CA GLY A 589 5.29 -12.14 5.65
C GLY A 589 4.98 -10.76 6.27
N ALA A 590 4.10 -9.98 5.62
CA ALA A 590 3.75 -8.67 6.14
C ALA A 590 2.94 -8.76 7.43
N ILE A 591 3.44 -8.10 8.47
CA ILE A 591 2.83 -8.03 9.82
C ILE A 591 2.83 -6.58 10.34
N PRO A 592 1.94 -6.22 11.29
CA PRO A 592 1.99 -4.92 11.97
C PRO A 592 3.33 -4.72 12.69
N LEU A 593 3.80 -3.46 12.75
CA LEU A 593 5.10 -3.14 13.36
C LEU A 593 5.19 -3.50 14.85
N ASN A 594 4.08 -3.42 15.58
CA ASN A 594 4.04 -3.85 16.98
C ASN A 594 4.19 -5.38 17.13
N ILE A 595 3.64 -6.17 16.19
CA ILE A 595 3.84 -7.62 16.16
C ILE A 595 5.26 -7.96 15.70
N LEU A 596 5.82 -7.20 14.76
CA LEU A 596 7.24 -7.34 14.40
C LEU A 596 8.15 -7.15 15.61
N GLU A 597 7.83 -6.19 16.48
CA GLU A 597 8.58 -6.01 17.74
C GLU A 597 8.47 -7.22 18.66
N GLU A 598 7.30 -7.87 18.77
CA GLU A 598 7.17 -9.13 19.55
C GLU A 598 8.15 -10.19 19.01
N PHE A 599 8.21 -10.40 17.69
CA PHE A 599 9.12 -11.38 17.06
C PHE A 599 10.60 -11.05 17.29
N VAL A 600 10.98 -9.78 17.22
CA VAL A 600 12.37 -9.36 17.49
C VAL A 600 12.71 -9.54 18.97
N ASN A 601 11.78 -9.29 19.89
CA ASN A 601 11.99 -9.57 21.32
C ASN A 601 12.15 -11.08 21.58
N ASP A 602 11.34 -11.93 20.94
CA ASP A 602 11.47 -13.39 21.04
C ASP A 602 12.84 -13.85 20.49
N TYR A 603 13.29 -13.30 19.37
CA TYR A 603 14.61 -13.56 18.81
C TYR A 603 15.72 -13.20 19.79
N ILE A 604 15.68 -12.03 20.42
CA ILE A 604 16.66 -11.60 21.41
C ILE A 604 16.70 -12.56 22.61
N THR A 605 15.54 -13.03 23.06
CA THR A 605 15.46 -13.91 24.23
C THR A 605 15.82 -15.37 23.92
N SER A 606 15.81 -15.78 22.65
CA SER A 606 16.13 -17.14 22.20
C SER A 606 17.63 -17.38 21.96
N LYS A 607 18.44 -16.33 21.93
CA LYS A 607 19.91 -16.37 21.80
C LYS A 607 20.59 -16.24 23.16
#